data_42846a0f455ed12ea8bd9f55de560fd2
#
_entry.id   42846a0f455ed12ea8bd9f55de560fd2
#
_cell.length_a   1.000
_cell.length_b   1.000
_cell.length_c   1.000
_cell.angle_alpha   90.00
_cell.angle_beta   90.00
_cell.angle_gamma   90.00
#
_symmetry.space_group_name_H-M   'P 1'
#
loop_
_entity.id
_entity.type
_entity.pdbx_description
1 polymer ?
#
loop_
_entity_poly.entity_id
_entity_poly.type
_entity_poly.pdbx_seq_one_letter_code
_entity_poly.pdbx_strand_id
1 'polypeptide(L)'
;MMGSVADRAEELAAEKVFFLKSENDIQRGRLRLRHQVNLLRELQADGHDTSQAERLVEIMKATLVEWERHHVMIAERIAYLETAPPPEGARFV
;
A
#
# COMPACT_ATOMS: atom_id res chain seq x y z
N MET A 1 -15.16 3.91 24.07
CA MET A 1 -15.83 5.17 23.75
C MET A 1 -16.27 5.22 22.32
N MET A 2 -17.47 5.62 22.07
CA MET A 2 -17.99 5.75 20.71
C MET A 2 -17.37 6.93 20.00
N GLY A 3 -17.00 6.77 18.74
CA GLY A 3 -16.53 7.87 17.93
C GLY A 3 -17.65 8.85 17.63
N SER A 4 -17.33 10.13 17.62
CA SER A 4 -18.23 11.17 17.18
C SER A 4 -18.15 11.33 15.66
N VAL A 5 -19.01 12.17 15.08
CA VAL A 5 -18.93 12.53 13.67
C VAL A 5 -17.58 13.20 13.37
N ALA A 6 -17.11 14.07 14.27
CA ALA A 6 -15.82 14.73 14.11
C ALA A 6 -14.67 13.71 14.15
N ASP A 7 -14.72 12.73 15.06
CA ASP A 7 -13.71 11.68 15.15
C ASP A 7 -13.66 10.84 13.88
N ARG A 8 -14.83 10.53 13.31
CA ARG A 8 -14.91 9.80 12.06
C ARG A 8 -14.30 10.60 10.91
N ALA A 9 -14.56 11.90 10.86
CA ALA A 9 -13.99 12.77 9.84
C ALA A 9 -12.47 12.83 9.94
N GLU A 10 -11.92 12.90 11.15
CA GLU A 10 -10.48 12.87 11.37
C GLU A 10 -9.89 11.54 10.95
N GLU A 11 -10.54 10.45 11.29
CA GLU A 11 -10.11 9.11 10.93
C GLU A 11 -10.10 8.94 9.41
N LEU A 12 -11.14 9.40 8.73
CA LEU A 12 -11.22 9.37 7.27
C LEU A 12 -10.10 10.17 6.64
N ALA A 13 -9.84 11.37 7.15
CA ALA A 13 -8.76 12.22 6.64
C ALA A 13 -7.40 11.53 6.79
N ALA A 14 -7.14 10.89 7.94
CA ALA A 14 -5.91 10.17 8.18
C ALA A 14 -5.77 8.98 7.22
N GLU A 15 -6.84 8.23 7.00
CA GLU A 15 -6.83 7.09 6.07
C GLU A 15 -6.53 7.53 4.64
N LYS A 16 -7.07 8.67 4.21
CA LYS A 16 -6.79 9.22 2.89
C LYS A 16 -5.32 9.58 2.71
N VAL A 17 -4.68 10.12 3.76
CA VAL A 17 -3.25 10.40 3.75
C VAL A 17 -2.45 9.09 3.60
N PHE A 18 -2.81 8.06 4.36
CA PHE A 18 -2.17 6.76 4.26
C PHE A 18 -2.36 6.12 2.89
N PHE A 19 -3.53 6.31 2.30
CA PHE A 19 -3.82 5.81 0.96
C PHE A 19 -2.87 6.41 -0.07
N LEU A 20 -2.71 7.73 -0.06
CA LEU A 20 -1.81 8.41 -0.99
C LEU A 20 -0.36 8.02 -0.76
N LYS A 21 0.05 7.89 0.50
CA LYS A 21 1.41 7.45 0.83
C LYS A 21 1.67 6.04 0.33
N SER A 22 0.74 5.11 0.55
CA SER A 22 0.91 3.73 0.13
C SER A 22 0.96 3.62 -1.40
N GLU A 23 0.16 4.41 -2.11
CA GLU A 23 0.18 4.45 -3.56
C GLU A 23 1.55 4.91 -4.08
N ASN A 24 2.10 5.96 -3.49
CA ASN A 24 3.41 6.46 -3.85
C ASN A 24 4.51 5.44 -3.55
N ASP A 25 4.44 4.78 -2.40
CA ASP A 25 5.40 3.74 -2.01
C ASP A 25 5.37 2.56 -2.99
N ILE A 26 4.17 2.15 -3.42
CA ILE A 26 4.01 1.07 -4.39
C ILE A 26 4.64 1.45 -5.72
N GLN A 27 4.40 2.66 -6.21
CA GLN A 27 4.97 3.12 -7.47
C GLN A 27 6.49 3.14 -7.43
N ARG A 28 7.05 3.63 -6.33
CA ARG A 28 8.50 3.62 -6.13
C ARG A 28 9.06 2.20 -6.07
N GLY A 29 8.34 1.31 -5.39
CA GLY A 29 8.72 -0.11 -5.29
C GLY A 29 8.73 -0.78 -6.66
N ARG A 30 7.72 -0.51 -7.48
CA ARG A 30 7.66 -1.04 -8.85
C ARG A 30 8.83 -0.56 -9.69
N LEU A 31 9.21 0.71 -9.55
CA LEU A 31 10.35 1.25 -10.28
C LEU A 31 11.65 0.58 -9.85
N ARG A 32 11.86 0.42 -8.55
CA ARG A 32 13.03 -0.28 -8.02
C ARG A 32 13.09 -1.72 -8.51
N LEU A 33 11.95 -2.40 -8.53
CA LEU A 33 11.88 -3.77 -9.03
C LEU A 33 12.27 -3.84 -10.49
N ARG A 34 11.78 -2.91 -11.31
CA ARG A 34 12.13 -2.85 -12.73
C ARG A 34 13.65 -2.70 -12.91
N HIS A 35 14.27 -1.81 -12.14
CA HIS A 35 15.72 -1.61 -12.19
C HIS A 35 16.47 -2.86 -11.79
N GLN A 36 16.01 -3.55 -10.74
CA GLN A 36 16.64 -4.78 -10.28
C GLN A 36 16.50 -5.92 -11.29
N VAL A 37 15.34 -6.03 -11.94
CA VAL A 37 15.14 -7.03 -12.99
C VAL A 37 16.08 -6.76 -14.17
N ASN A 38 16.24 -5.51 -14.55
CA ASN A 38 17.16 -5.14 -15.62
C ASN A 38 18.61 -5.46 -15.27
N LEU A 39 19.01 -5.16 -14.02
CA LEU A 39 20.36 -5.50 -13.54
C LEU A 39 20.57 -7.01 -13.55
N LEU A 40 19.59 -7.78 -13.11
CA LEU A 40 19.66 -9.25 -13.13
C LEU A 40 19.88 -9.76 -14.56
N ARG A 41 19.16 -9.21 -15.54
CA ARG A 41 19.32 -9.59 -16.94
C ARG A 41 20.73 -9.30 -17.46
N GLU A 42 21.29 -8.15 -17.08
CA GLU A 42 22.66 -7.80 -17.45
C GLU A 42 23.67 -8.76 -16.84
N LEU A 43 23.50 -9.09 -15.57
CA LEU A 43 24.37 -10.05 -14.89
C LEU A 43 24.30 -11.44 -15.52
N GLN A 44 23.10 -11.87 -15.89
CA GLN A 44 22.91 -13.15 -16.58
C GLN A 44 23.59 -13.16 -17.94
N ALA A 45 23.45 -12.08 -18.70
CA ALA A 45 24.08 -11.95 -20.03
C ALA A 45 25.59 -11.97 -19.94
N ASP A 46 26.17 -11.42 -18.86
CA ASP A 46 27.60 -11.36 -18.64
C ASP A 46 28.17 -12.63 -17.99
N GLY A 47 27.32 -13.62 -17.68
CA GLY A 47 27.75 -14.89 -17.11
C GLY A 47 28.12 -14.81 -15.64
N HIS A 48 27.70 -13.79 -14.92
CA HIS A 48 27.94 -13.68 -13.48
C HIS A 48 27.05 -14.62 -12.68
N ASP A 49 27.45 -14.92 -11.45
CA ASP A 49 26.58 -15.58 -10.49
C ASP A 49 25.46 -14.64 -10.11
N THR A 50 24.22 -15.04 -10.35
CA THR A 50 23.03 -14.19 -10.17
C THR A 50 22.20 -14.56 -8.95
N SER A 51 22.68 -15.49 -8.10
CA SER A 51 21.91 -16.02 -6.97
C SER A 51 21.37 -14.93 -6.04
N GLN A 52 22.22 -13.97 -5.66
CA GLN A 52 21.80 -12.88 -4.77
C GLN A 52 20.84 -11.92 -5.44
N ALA A 53 21.08 -11.60 -6.72
CA ALA A 53 20.22 -10.71 -7.48
C ALA A 53 18.83 -11.33 -7.68
N GLU A 54 18.77 -12.64 -7.96
CA GLU A 54 17.50 -13.35 -8.08
C GLU A 54 16.72 -13.35 -6.78
N ARG A 55 17.42 -13.58 -5.65
CA ARG A 55 16.79 -13.54 -4.33
C ARG A 55 16.22 -12.15 -4.03
N LEU A 56 16.97 -11.10 -4.33
CA LEU A 56 16.53 -9.74 -4.10
C LEU A 56 15.26 -9.43 -4.92
N VAL A 57 15.23 -9.84 -6.18
CA VAL A 57 14.05 -9.66 -7.04
C VAL A 57 12.84 -10.36 -6.41
N GLU A 58 12.98 -11.58 -5.93
CA GLU A 58 11.89 -12.33 -5.32
C GLU A 58 11.38 -11.65 -4.04
N ILE A 59 12.30 -11.14 -3.22
CA ILE A 59 11.94 -10.41 -2.00
C ILE A 59 11.17 -9.13 -2.36
N MET A 60 11.63 -8.40 -3.36
CA MET A 60 10.96 -7.17 -3.80
C MET A 60 9.56 -7.44 -4.34
N LYS A 61 9.39 -8.53 -5.10
CA LYS A 61 8.07 -8.94 -5.59
C LYS A 61 7.12 -9.26 -4.43
N ALA A 62 7.59 -10.03 -3.46
CA ALA A 62 6.80 -10.40 -2.29
C ALA A 62 6.40 -9.16 -1.47
N THR A 63 7.33 -8.23 -1.30
CA THR A 63 7.07 -6.97 -0.59
C THR A 63 5.97 -6.16 -1.29
N LEU A 64 6.05 -6.07 -2.62
CA LEU A 64 5.04 -5.33 -3.39
C LEU A 64 3.65 -5.96 -3.27
N VAL A 65 3.56 -7.29 -3.27
CA VAL A 65 2.28 -8.00 -3.06
C VAL A 65 1.67 -7.59 -1.72
N GLU A 66 2.48 -7.54 -0.65
CA GLU A 66 1.99 -7.15 0.67
C GLU A 66 1.57 -5.68 0.72
N TRP A 67 2.32 -4.80 0.06
CA TRP A 67 1.97 -3.39 -0.01
C TRP A 67 0.67 -3.17 -0.78
N GLU A 68 0.48 -3.90 -1.88
CA GLU A 68 -0.76 -3.82 -2.67
C GLU A 68 -1.95 -4.34 -1.88
N ARG A 69 -1.77 -5.41 -1.12
CA ARG A 69 -2.81 -5.93 -0.22
C ARG A 69 -3.20 -4.90 0.83
N HIS A 70 -2.19 -4.28 1.45
CA HIS A 70 -2.41 -3.25 2.46
C HIS A 70 -3.13 -2.04 1.86
N HIS A 71 -2.74 -1.64 0.65
CA HIS A 71 -3.37 -0.54 -0.08
C HIS A 71 -4.86 -0.81 -0.31
N VAL A 72 -5.22 -2.03 -0.69
CA VAL A 72 -6.63 -2.43 -0.85
C VAL A 72 -7.37 -2.33 0.47
N MET A 73 -6.76 -2.75 1.57
CA MET A 73 -7.38 -2.66 2.90
C MET A 73 -7.64 -1.20 3.29
N ILE A 74 -6.71 -0.31 2.98
CA ILE A 74 -6.90 1.13 3.24
C ILE A 74 -8.06 1.66 2.41
N ALA A 75 -8.14 1.28 1.13
CA ALA A 75 -9.24 1.70 0.25
C ALA A 75 -10.60 1.21 0.79
N GLU A 76 -10.65 -0.02 1.27
CA GLU A 76 -11.87 -0.58 1.86
C GLU A 76 -12.25 0.16 3.14
N ARG A 77 -11.26 0.50 3.96
CA ARG A 77 -11.48 1.27 5.18
C ARG A 77 -12.06 2.65 4.87
N ILE A 78 -11.50 3.31 3.85
CA ILE A 78 -12.02 4.62 3.40
C ILE A 78 -13.46 4.49 2.95
N ALA A 79 -13.77 3.50 2.11
CA ALA A 79 -15.12 3.25 1.63
C ALA A 79 -16.08 3.03 2.81
N TYR A 80 -15.67 2.25 3.80
CA TYR A 80 -16.47 2.02 4.99
C TYR A 80 -16.74 3.34 5.74
N LEU A 81 -15.70 4.14 5.97
CA LEU A 81 -15.83 5.39 6.72
C LEU A 81 -16.71 6.41 5.99
N GLU A 82 -16.69 6.39 4.65
CA GLU A 82 -17.50 7.31 3.84
C GLU A 82 -18.97 6.89 3.79
N THR A 83 -19.25 5.59 3.86
CA THR A 83 -20.60 5.07 3.65
C THR A 83 -21.27 4.54 4.91
N ALA A 84 -20.52 4.38 5.99
CA ALA A 84 -21.07 3.86 7.24
C ALA A 84 -22.10 4.82 7.81
N PRO A 85 -23.14 4.30 8.48
CA PRO A 85 -24.12 5.16 9.13
C PRO A 85 -23.46 6.01 10.21
N PRO A 86 -24.01 7.19 10.54
CA PRO A 86 -23.44 8.03 11.57
C PRO A 86 -23.40 7.31 12.91
N PRO A 87 -22.44 7.67 13.78
CA PRO A 87 -22.37 7.06 15.11
C PRO A 87 -23.68 7.25 15.86
N GLU A 88 -23.96 6.29 16.72
CA GLU A 88 -25.11 6.39 17.59
C GLU A 88 -25.03 7.65 18.45
N GLY A 89 -26.10 8.38 18.55
CA GLY A 89 -26.12 9.67 19.25
C GLY A 89 -25.92 10.86 18.34
N ALA A 90 -25.44 10.67 17.12
CA ALA A 90 -25.32 11.74 16.12
C ALA A 90 -26.56 11.84 15.24
N ARG A 91 -27.50 10.94 15.43
CA ARG A 91 -28.72 10.90 14.64
C ARG A 91 -29.74 11.86 15.21
N PHE A 92 -30.38 12.60 14.34
CA PHE A 92 -31.42 13.52 14.73
C PHE A 92 -32.78 12.96 14.33
N VAL A 93 -33.73 13.28 15.14
CA VAL A 93 -35.12 12.87 14.93
C VAL A 93 -35.77 13.74 13.89
#